data_c08a7044aa7db125aa7a3992139eeef4
#
_entry.id   c08a7044aa7db125aa7a3992139eeef4
#
_cell.length_a   1.000
_cell.length_b   1.000
_cell.length_c   1.000
_cell.angle_alpha   90.00
_cell.angle_beta   90.00
_cell.angle_gamma   90.00
#
_symmetry.space_group_name_H-M   'P 1'
#
loop_
_entity.id
_entity.type
_entity.pdbx_description
1 polymer ?
#
loop_
_entity_poly.entity_id
_entity_poly.type
_entity_poly.pdbx_seq_one_letter_code
_entity_poly.pdbx_strand_id
1 'polypeptide(L)'
;MEFIKIKNNICITHGNGPQVGNELLRMDLTHEEVPPLPLGLCVAATQGTIGYMIQQSLQNKLRTFKIDREVVTLVTQVRIDEQDPAISDPTKFVGKTYSEQTAKSYANKLGWDIAEQNPGEWRRVVPSPLPHYVMHGKSIKALVDRGTIVLAAGGGGIPVFNDKNYRLKGIDAVIDKAVSYTHLRAHETGA
;
A
#
# COMPACT_ATOMS: atom_id res chain seq x y z
N MET A 1 1.67 -5.43 -24.35
CA MET A 1 0.47 -5.99 -25.02
C MET A 1 0.65 -7.46 -25.42
N GLU A 2 1.84 -7.95 -25.78
CA GLU A 2 2.08 -9.36 -26.10
C GLU A 2 1.70 -10.31 -24.97
N PHE A 3 2.12 -10.02 -23.72
CA PHE A 3 1.77 -10.83 -22.54
C PHE A 3 0.26 -10.98 -22.31
N ILE A 4 -0.55 -10.00 -22.74
CA ILE A 4 -2.00 -10.04 -22.57
C ILE A 4 -2.67 -10.86 -23.67
N LYS A 5 -2.09 -10.90 -24.86
CA LYS A 5 -2.58 -11.72 -25.99
C LYS A 5 -2.37 -13.20 -25.77
N ILE A 6 -1.28 -13.57 -25.14
CA ILE A 6 -0.98 -14.95 -24.73
C ILE A 6 -1.70 -15.16 -23.41
N LYS A 7 -2.87 -15.69 -23.34
CA LYS A 7 -3.75 -15.99 -22.17
C LYS A 7 -3.03 -16.23 -20.81
N ASN A 8 -2.02 -15.41 -20.50
CA ASN A 8 -1.29 -15.47 -19.25
C ASN A 8 -2.15 -15.03 -18.08
N ASN A 9 -1.96 -15.66 -16.95
CA ASN A 9 -2.45 -15.18 -15.67
C ASN A 9 -1.70 -13.92 -15.27
N ILE A 10 -2.41 -12.82 -15.03
CA ILE A 10 -1.80 -11.51 -14.79
C ILE A 10 -2.33 -10.91 -13.51
N CYS A 11 -1.43 -10.72 -12.55
CA CYS A 11 -1.64 -9.88 -11.39
C CYS A 11 -0.67 -8.69 -11.47
N ILE A 12 -1.19 -7.48 -11.39
CA ILE A 12 -0.42 -6.23 -11.45
C ILE A 12 -0.35 -5.64 -10.06
N THR A 13 0.81 -5.17 -9.71
CA THR A 13 1.03 -4.39 -8.51
C THR A 13 1.77 -3.10 -8.86
N HIS A 14 1.73 -2.09 -8.00
CA HIS A 14 2.34 -0.78 -8.26
C HIS A 14 2.94 -0.17 -6.99
N GLY A 15 3.86 0.78 -7.15
CA GLY A 15 4.29 1.66 -6.08
C GLY A 15 3.29 2.80 -5.84
N ASN A 16 3.36 3.44 -4.67
CA ASN A 16 2.51 4.56 -4.28
C ASN A 16 3.24 5.60 -3.40
N GLY A 17 4.55 5.51 -3.21
CA GLY A 17 5.27 6.38 -2.28
C GLY A 17 5.01 7.87 -2.47
N PRO A 18 5.21 8.43 -3.69
CA PRO A 18 4.91 9.84 -3.95
C PRO A 18 3.44 10.21 -3.69
N GLN A 19 2.50 9.32 -4.05
CA GLN A 19 1.07 9.56 -3.89
C GLN A 19 0.66 9.56 -2.41
N VAL A 20 1.15 8.62 -1.61
CA VAL A 20 0.97 8.65 -0.14
C VAL A 20 1.58 9.91 0.45
N GLY A 21 2.77 10.31 -0.01
CA GLY A 21 3.39 11.58 0.39
C GLY A 21 2.50 12.80 0.13
N ASN A 22 1.82 12.82 -1.02
CA ASN A 22 0.87 13.88 -1.35
C ASN A 22 -0.40 13.85 -0.47
N GLU A 23 -0.91 12.66 -0.14
CA GLU A 23 -2.03 12.55 0.82
C GLU A 23 -1.62 13.06 2.21
N LEU A 24 -0.45 12.68 2.69
CA LEU A 24 0.08 13.18 3.96
C LEU A 24 0.24 14.72 3.93
N LEU A 25 0.77 15.27 2.83
CA LEU A 25 0.91 16.72 2.68
C LEU A 25 -0.46 17.44 2.72
N ARG A 26 -1.50 16.90 2.06
CA ARG A 26 -2.85 17.45 2.14
C ARG A 26 -3.35 17.50 3.57
N MET A 27 -3.13 16.44 4.34
CA MET A 27 -3.52 16.38 5.76
C MET A 27 -2.73 17.36 6.60
N ASP A 28 -1.43 17.53 6.36
CA ASP A 28 -0.59 18.51 7.06
C ASP A 28 -1.10 19.95 6.86
N LEU A 29 -1.62 20.25 5.66
CA LEU A 29 -2.14 21.56 5.32
C LEU A 29 -3.55 21.81 5.86
N THR A 30 -4.31 20.75 6.15
CA THR A 30 -5.73 20.86 6.54
C THR A 30 -6.04 20.33 7.93
N HIS A 31 -5.05 19.92 8.72
CA HIS A 31 -5.24 19.21 9.99
C HIS A 31 -6.02 20.03 11.06
N GLU A 32 -6.06 21.36 10.94
CA GLU A 32 -6.83 22.23 11.84
C GLU A 32 -8.32 22.24 11.47
N GLU A 33 -8.65 22.00 10.21
CA GLU A 33 -10.03 22.01 9.68
C GLU A 33 -10.62 20.61 9.56
N VAL A 34 -9.76 19.63 9.15
CA VAL A 34 -10.16 18.25 8.91
C VAL A 34 -9.22 17.29 9.65
N PRO A 35 -9.75 16.39 10.50
CA PRO A 35 -8.91 15.42 11.20
C PRO A 35 -8.07 14.57 10.23
N PRO A 36 -6.76 14.38 10.52
CA PRO A 36 -5.90 13.58 9.68
C PRO A 36 -6.34 12.11 9.67
N LEU A 37 -6.25 11.47 8.51
CA LEU A 37 -6.56 10.06 8.35
C LEU A 37 -5.36 9.18 8.76
N PRO A 38 -5.60 7.98 9.32
CA PRO A 38 -4.57 6.97 9.49
C PRO A 38 -3.85 6.63 8.18
N LEU A 39 -2.58 6.29 8.26
CA LEU A 39 -1.74 5.98 7.09
C LEU A 39 -2.33 4.86 6.21
N GLY A 40 -2.95 3.86 6.83
CA GLY A 40 -3.63 2.79 6.11
C GLY A 40 -4.74 3.27 5.18
N LEU A 41 -5.48 4.33 5.55
CA LEU A 41 -6.50 4.94 4.69
C LEU A 41 -5.87 5.73 3.53
N CYS A 42 -4.72 6.37 3.74
CA CYS A 42 -3.95 6.99 2.66
C CYS A 42 -3.48 5.94 1.64
N VAL A 43 -3.01 4.80 2.12
CA VAL A 43 -2.62 3.68 1.25
C VAL A 43 -3.83 3.16 0.49
N ALA A 44 -4.98 2.97 1.14
CA ALA A 44 -6.23 2.53 0.48
C ALA A 44 -6.67 3.52 -0.61
N ALA A 45 -6.66 4.82 -0.33
CA ALA A 45 -6.97 5.87 -1.31
C ALA A 45 -6.03 5.80 -2.52
N THR A 46 -4.73 5.61 -2.29
CA THR A 46 -3.76 5.50 -3.40
C THR A 46 -3.89 4.20 -4.18
N GLN A 47 -4.27 3.08 -3.54
CA GLN A 47 -4.62 1.85 -4.26
C GLN A 47 -5.82 2.07 -5.18
N GLY A 48 -6.84 2.78 -4.70
CA GLY A 48 -8.01 3.12 -5.50
C GLY A 48 -7.69 4.06 -6.65
N THR A 49 -7.01 5.17 -6.41
CA THR A 49 -6.73 6.18 -7.43
C THR A 49 -5.76 5.70 -8.50
N ILE A 50 -4.65 5.06 -8.14
CA ILE A 50 -3.69 4.50 -9.10
C ILE A 50 -4.32 3.32 -9.83
N GLY A 51 -4.99 2.43 -9.08
CA GLY A 51 -5.69 1.28 -9.64
C GLY A 51 -6.73 1.69 -10.67
N TYR A 52 -7.55 2.70 -10.38
CA TYR A 52 -8.52 3.26 -11.32
C TYR A 52 -7.87 3.71 -12.63
N MET A 53 -6.79 4.49 -12.56
CA MET A 53 -6.10 4.98 -13.77
C MET A 53 -5.53 3.83 -14.61
N ILE A 54 -4.90 2.85 -13.98
CA ILE A 54 -4.34 1.68 -14.68
C ILE A 54 -5.47 0.84 -15.27
N GLN A 55 -6.51 0.53 -14.48
CA GLN A 55 -7.67 -0.25 -14.90
C GLN A 55 -8.34 0.35 -16.13
N GLN A 56 -8.65 1.65 -16.10
CA GLN A 56 -9.28 2.36 -17.22
C GLN A 56 -8.41 2.33 -18.48
N SER A 57 -7.11 2.61 -18.31
CA SER A 57 -6.15 2.61 -19.43
C SER A 57 -6.01 1.24 -20.07
N LEU A 58 -5.91 0.18 -19.28
CA LEU A 58 -5.85 -1.21 -19.76
C LEU A 58 -7.16 -1.63 -20.43
N GLN A 59 -8.30 -1.31 -19.80
CA GLN A 59 -9.61 -1.67 -20.36
C GLN A 59 -9.82 -1.03 -21.73
N ASN A 60 -9.41 0.23 -21.91
CA ASN A 60 -9.48 0.90 -23.20
C ASN A 60 -8.56 0.23 -24.24
N LYS A 61 -7.36 -0.18 -23.85
CA LYS A 61 -6.44 -0.91 -24.72
C LYS A 61 -6.97 -2.29 -25.10
N LEU A 62 -7.52 -3.03 -24.16
CA LEU A 62 -8.14 -4.35 -24.42
C LEU A 62 -9.25 -4.22 -25.47
N ARG A 63 -10.14 -3.23 -25.34
CA ARG A 63 -11.19 -2.92 -26.32
C ARG A 63 -10.62 -2.61 -27.71
N THR A 64 -9.59 -1.78 -27.79
CA THR A 64 -8.92 -1.44 -29.05
C THR A 64 -8.38 -2.68 -29.77
N PHE A 65 -7.87 -3.66 -29.01
CA PHE A 65 -7.33 -4.90 -29.56
C PHE A 65 -8.36 -6.03 -29.67
N LYS A 66 -9.63 -5.77 -29.34
CA LYS A 66 -10.74 -6.76 -29.33
C LYS A 66 -10.40 -7.97 -28.44
N ILE A 67 -9.74 -7.73 -27.31
CA ILE A 67 -9.41 -8.75 -26.30
C ILE A 67 -10.50 -8.72 -25.24
N ASP A 68 -11.23 -9.82 -25.11
CA ASP A 68 -12.31 -9.97 -24.11
C ASP A 68 -11.72 -10.44 -22.77
N ARG A 69 -11.22 -9.47 -21.99
CA ARG A 69 -10.74 -9.65 -20.61
C ARG A 69 -11.17 -8.48 -19.75
N GLU A 70 -11.54 -8.79 -18.53
CA GLU A 70 -11.83 -7.78 -17.51
C GLU A 70 -10.55 -7.33 -16.80
N VAL A 71 -10.57 -6.10 -16.31
CA VAL A 71 -9.52 -5.54 -15.42
C VAL A 71 -10.20 -5.08 -14.15
N VAL A 72 -9.74 -5.55 -13.00
CA VAL A 72 -10.29 -5.17 -11.69
C VAL A 72 -9.19 -4.72 -10.75
N THR A 73 -9.51 -3.73 -9.92
CA THR A 73 -8.65 -3.24 -8.85
C THR A 73 -9.22 -3.68 -7.51
N LEU A 74 -8.39 -4.30 -6.69
CA LEU A 74 -8.72 -4.74 -5.34
C LEU A 74 -7.95 -3.93 -4.30
N VAL A 75 -8.68 -3.28 -3.40
CA VAL A 75 -8.08 -2.74 -2.18
C VAL A 75 -7.60 -3.93 -1.34
N THR A 76 -6.29 -3.98 -1.09
CA THR A 76 -5.65 -5.18 -0.56
C THR A 76 -4.98 -4.91 0.78
N GLN A 77 -5.34 -5.69 1.78
CA GLN A 77 -4.71 -5.72 3.08
C GLN A 77 -3.62 -6.79 3.14
N VAL A 78 -2.64 -6.58 4.02
CA VAL A 78 -1.53 -7.51 4.26
C VAL A 78 -1.45 -7.78 5.75
N ARG A 79 -1.44 -9.06 6.12
CA ARG A 79 -1.32 -9.49 7.51
C ARG A 79 0.12 -9.36 7.97
N ILE A 80 0.30 -8.73 9.13
CA ILE A 80 1.59 -8.61 9.83
C ILE A 80 1.49 -9.23 11.23
N ASP A 81 2.63 -9.45 11.87
CA ASP A 81 2.72 -9.77 13.28
C ASP A 81 2.74 -8.48 14.11
N GLU A 82 1.87 -8.38 15.13
CA GLU A 82 1.89 -7.23 16.05
C GLU A 82 3.15 -7.21 16.93
N GLN A 83 3.85 -8.33 17.04
CA GLN A 83 5.09 -8.48 17.82
C GLN A 83 6.35 -8.32 16.96
N ASP A 84 6.23 -7.97 15.68
CA ASP A 84 7.38 -7.71 14.83
C ASP A 84 8.25 -6.59 15.45
N PRO A 85 9.55 -6.84 15.69
CA PRO A 85 10.45 -5.85 16.28
C PRO A 85 10.46 -4.52 15.53
N ALA A 86 10.25 -4.51 14.23
CA ALA A 86 10.19 -3.29 13.42
C ALA A 86 9.06 -2.34 13.85
N ILE A 87 8.04 -2.84 14.57
CA ILE A 87 6.94 -1.99 15.08
C ILE A 87 7.44 -1.04 16.17
N SER A 88 8.38 -1.51 16.99
CA SER A 88 8.98 -0.71 18.07
C SER A 88 10.18 0.13 17.61
N ASP A 89 10.62 -0.02 16.37
CA ASP A 89 11.76 0.68 15.77
C ASP A 89 11.37 1.28 14.41
N PRO A 90 10.60 2.40 14.38
CA PRO A 90 10.17 3.04 13.16
C PRO A 90 11.33 3.70 12.42
N THR A 91 11.69 3.18 11.26
CA THR A 91 12.85 3.64 10.47
C THR A 91 12.48 4.05 9.03
N LYS A 92 11.26 3.77 8.58
CA LYS A 92 10.85 4.05 7.19
C LYS A 92 10.36 5.48 7.03
N PHE A 93 11.10 6.29 6.29
CA PHE A 93 10.71 7.66 5.99
C PHE A 93 9.46 7.75 5.12
N VAL A 94 8.50 8.59 5.54
CA VAL A 94 7.27 8.89 4.81
C VAL A 94 7.01 10.40 4.76
N GLY A 95 6.23 10.84 3.79
CA GLY A 95 5.88 12.27 3.64
C GLY A 95 7.04 13.13 3.12
N LYS A 96 6.91 14.42 3.30
CA LYS A 96 7.91 15.42 2.90
C LYS A 96 8.96 15.68 3.99
N THR A 97 9.97 16.45 3.66
CA THR A 97 11.00 16.94 4.58
C THR A 97 10.54 18.23 5.28
N TYR A 98 10.91 18.38 6.55
CA TYR A 98 10.62 19.53 7.40
C TYR A 98 11.91 20.06 8.05
N SER A 99 11.87 21.29 8.56
CA SER A 99 12.86 21.75 9.53
C SER A 99 12.68 21.01 10.85
N GLU A 100 13.73 20.93 11.67
CA GLU A 100 13.68 20.31 12.98
C GLU A 100 12.53 20.85 13.85
N GLN A 101 12.40 22.17 13.92
CA GLN A 101 11.35 22.83 14.70
C GLN A 101 9.94 22.40 14.24
N THR A 102 9.70 22.35 12.93
CA THR A 102 8.41 21.95 12.37
C THR A 102 8.13 20.47 12.64
N ALA A 103 9.12 19.60 12.44
CA ALA A 103 8.98 18.17 12.68
C ALA A 103 8.67 17.88 14.17
N LYS A 104 9.37 18.53 15.11
CA LYS A 104 9.11 18.42 16.56
C LYS A 104 7.70 18.92 16.92
N SER A 105 7.23 20.00 16.28
CA SER A 105 5.85 20.49 16.49
C SER A 105 4.82 19.44 16.07
N TYR A 106 4.99 18.79 14.91
CA TYR A 106 4.11 17.71 14.45
C TYR A 106 4.22 16.45 15.31
N ALA A 107 5.42 16.08 15.75
CA ALA A 107 5.61 14.97 16.69
C ALA A 107 4.77 15.17 17.96
N ASN A 108 4.82 16.37 18.55
CA ASN A 108 4.06 16.71 19.76
C ASN A 108 2.54 16.80 19.52
N LYS A 109 2.09 17.37 18.38
CA LYS A 109 0.67 17.55 18.09
C LYS A 109 -0.02 16.28 17.58
N LEU A 110 0.67 15.49 16.77
CA LEU A 110 0.11 14.38 16.00
C LEU A 110 0.67 13.00 16.44
N GLY A 111 1.58 12.97 17.42
CA GLY A 111 2.17 11.73 17.91
C GLY A 111 3.09 11.03 16.87
N TRP A 112 3.76 11.81 16.02
CA TRP A 112 4.65 11.23 15.01
C TRP A 112 6.00 10.83 15.61
N ASP A 113 6.51 9.69 15.18
CA ASP A 113 7.94 9.42 15.24
C ASP A 113 8.63 10.18 14.11
N ILE A 114 9.77 10.82 14.44
CA ILE A 114 10.52 11.64 13.49
C ILE A 114 12.00 11.29 13.56
N ALA A 115 12.68 11.37 12.43
CA ALA A 115 14.13 11.21 12.35
C ALA A 115 14.74 12.18 11.34
N GLU A 116 16.00 12.51 11.56
CA GLU A 116 16.80 13.28 10.63
C GLU A 116 17.27 12.36 9.49
N GLN A 117 16.97 12.71 8.25
CA GLN A 117 17.37 11.95 7.06
C GLN A 117 18.71 12.46 6.50
N ASN A 118 18.85 13.76 6.42
CA ASN A 118 20.08 14.48 6.06
C ASN A 118 20.25 15.65 7.03
N PRO A 119 21.44 16.25 7.18
CA PRO A 119 21.66 17.38 8.09
C PRO A 119 20.61 18.49 7.89
N GLY A 120 19.81 18.76 8.92
CA GLY A 120 18.73 19.75 8.93
C GLY A 120 17.43 19.31 8.25
N GLU A 121 17.36 18.11 7.68
CA GLU A 121 16.19 17.57 6.97
C GLU A 121 15.51 16.48 7.80
N TRP A 122 14.44 16.83 8.45
CA TRP A 122 13.64 15.93 9.31
C TRP A 122 12.41 15.40 8.61
N ARG A 123 12.08 14.13 8.86
CA ARG A 123 10.89 13.50 8.30
C ARG A 123 10.18 12.63 9.33
N ARG A 124 8.88 12.39 9.10
CA ARG A 124 8.16 11.34 9.81
C ARG A 124 8.75 9.98 9.44
N VAL A 125 8.92 9.12 10.44
CA VAL A 125 9.26 7.71 10.28
C VAL A 125 8.11 6.84 10.76
N VAL A 126 7.96 5.67 10.14
CA VAL A 126 6.96 4.67 10.52
C VAL A 126 7.59 3.29 10.53
N PRO A 127 6.98 2.32 11.23
CA PRO A 127 7.38 0.92 11.16
C PRO A 127 7.34 0.35 9.74
N SER A 128 8.19 -0.65 9.47
CA SER A 128 8.14 -1.43 8.23
C SER A 128 8.20 -2.93 8.54
N PRO A 129 7.12 -3.48 9.14
CA PRO A 129 7.09 -4.90 9.52
C PRO A 129 7.08 -5.82 8.32
N LEU A 130 7.48 -7.08 8.54
CA LEU A 130 7.45 -8.11 7.52
C LEU A 130 6.01 -8.59 7.28
N PRO A 131 5.56 -8.67 6.04
CA PRO A 131 4.25 -9.23 5.72
C PRO A 131 4.27 -10.74 5.90
N HIS A 132 3.22 -11.30 6.54
CA HIS A 132 3.02 -12.74 6.65
C HIS A 132 2.33 -13.30 5.41
N TYR A 133 1.25 -12.66 4.97
CA TYR A 133 0.54 -13.02 3.75
C TYR A 133 -0.38 -11.88 3.27
N VAL A 134 -0.69 -11.92 1.99
CA VAL A 134 -1.69 -11.03 1.37
C VAL A 134 -3.09 -11.58 1.68
N MET A 135 -3.93 -10.74 2.27
CA MET A 135 -5.31 -11.13 2.56
C MET A 135 -6.11 -11.33 1.28
N HIS A 136 -7.06 -12.26 1.34
CA HIS A 136 -7.91 -12.61 0.20
C HIS A 136 -7.14 -13.15 -1.03
N GLY A 137 -5.95 -13.70 -0.85
CA GLY A 137 -5.14 -14.31 -1.92
C GLY A 137 -5.91 -15.34 -2.75
N LYS A 138 -6.78 -16.16 -2.10
CA LYS A 138 -7.66 -17.10 -2.81
C LYS A 138 -8.61 -16.42 -3.79
N SER A 139 -9.18 -15.27 -3.43
CA SER A 139 -10.07 -14.49 -4.31
C SER A 139 -9.28 -13.86 -5.47
N ILE A 140 -8.09 -13.33 -5.19
CA ILE A 140 -7.18 -12.80 -6.21
C ILE A 140 -6.85 -13.91 -7.20
N LYS A 141 -6.42 -15.07 -6.70
CA LYS A 141 -6.08 -16.24 -7.54
C LYS A 141 -7.27 -16.69 -8.39
N ALA A 142 -8.45 -16.82 -7.81
CA ALA A 142 -9.66 -17.24 -8.54
C ALA A 142 -10.00 -16.29 -9.69
N LEU A 143 -9.86 -14.99 -9.52
CA LEU A 143 -10.06 -14.00 -10.58
C LEU A 143 -9.01 -14.14 -11.68
N VAL A 144 -7.73 -14.26 -11.30
CA VAL A 144 -6.62 -14.43 -12.24
C VAL A 144 -6.77 -15.71 -13.04
N ASP A 145 -7.12 -16.83 -12.40
CA ASP A 145 -7.33 -18.14 -13.05
C ASP A 145 -8.50 -18.11 -14.06
N ARG A 146 -9.50 -17.25 -13.82
CA ARG A 146 -10.61 -17.02 -14.77
C ARG A 146 -10.24 -16.11 -15.94
N GLY A 147 -8.99 -15.61 -15.98
CA GLY A 147 -8.50 -14.75 -17.04
C GLY A 147 -8.67 -13.24 -16.76
N THR A 148 -9.20 -12.84 -15.61
CA THR A 148 -9.26 -11.44 -15.21
C THR A 148 -7.86 -10.90 -14.94
N ILE A 149 -7.57 -9.70 -15.39
CA ILE A 149 -6.35 -8.97 -15.02
C ILE A 149 -6.62 -8.27 -13.68
N VAL A 150 -5.90 -8.66 -12.65
CA VAL A 150 -6.13 -8.14 -11.29
C VAL A 150 -5.03 -7.16 -10.89
N LEU A 151 -5.42 -5.99 -10.40
CA LEU A 151 -4.52 -5.08 -9.69
C LEU A 151 -4.70 -5.31 -8.19
N ALA A 152 -3.62 -5.67 -7.49
CA ALA A 152 -3.66 -5.97 -6.06
C ALA A 152 -2.36 -5.56 -5.36
N ALA A 153 -2.39 -5.48 -4.04
CA ALA A 153 -1.26 -5.14 -3.17
C ALA A 153 -0.49 -3.87 -3.58
N GLY A 154 -1.19 -2.87 -4.09
CA GLY A 154 -0.60 -1.56 -4.39
C GLY A 154 0.10 -0.98 -3.17
N GLY A 155 1.32 -0.46 -3.36
CA GLY A 155 2.15 0.06 -2.27
C GLY A 155 2.69 -0.98 -1.29
N GLY A 156 2.51 -2.27 -1.57
CA GLY A 156 2.85 -3.38 -0.66
C GLY A 156 1.66 -3.90 0.13
N GLY A 157 0.50 -3.24 0.04
CA GLY A 157 -0.71 -3.58 0.79
C GLY A 157 -0.89 -2.72 2.06
N ILE A 158 -2.09 -2.78 2.62
CA ILE A 158 -2.46 -2.07 3.85
C ILE A 158 -2.15 -3.00 5.04
N PRO A 159 -1.21 -2.63 5.93
CA PRO A 159 -0.84 -3.49 7.06
C PRO A 159 -1.96 -3.59 8.07
N VAL A 160 -2.28 -4.83 8.45
CA VAL A 160 -3.27 -5.15 9.48
C VAL A 160 -2.78 -6.30 10.37
N PHE A 161 -3.21 -6.30 11.62
CA PHE A 161 -2.96 -7.38 12.58
C PHE A 161 -4.25 -7.81 13.29
N ASN A 162 -4.25 -8.95 13.98
CA ASN A 162 -5.36 -9.33 14.84
C ASN A 162 -5.12 -8.85 16.27
N ASP A 163 -6.10 -8.18 16.85
CA ASP A 163 -6.08 -7.88 18.27
C ASP A 163 -6.34 -9.15 19.12
N LYS A 164 -6.30 -9.02 20.44
CA LYS A 164 -6.53 -10.10 21.40
C LYS A 164 -7.93 -10.78 21.24
N ASN A 165 -8.87 -10.13 20.58
CA ASN A 165 -10.21 -10.64 20.30
C ASN A 165 -10.35 -11.12 18.84
N TYR A 166 -9.23 -11.38 18.15
CA TYR A 166 -9.17 -11.78 16.73
C TYR A 166 -9.81 -10.79 15.75
N ARG A 167 -9.94 -9.51 16.13
CA ARG A 167 -10.44 -8.47 15.23
C ARG A 167 -9.29 -7.84 14.46
N LEU A 168 -9.48 -7.66 13.17
CA LEU A 168 -8.50 -6.95 12.32
C LEU A 168 -8.42 -5.48 12.71
N LYS A 169 -7.20 -5.01 12.90
CA LYS A 169 -6.85 -3.61 13.15
C LYS A 169 -5.77 -3.15 12.21
N GLY A 170 -5.90 -1.90 11.73
CA GLY A 170 -4.84 -1.22 10.99
C GLY A 170 -3.75 -0.70 11.92
N ILE A 171 -2.60 -0.45 11.34
CA ILE A 171 -1.46 0.17 12.00
C ILE A 171 -0.83 1.19 11.05
N ASP A 172 -0.30 2.28 11.60
CA ASP A 172 0.47 3.27 10.83
C ASP A 172 1.87 2.72 10.52
N ALA A 173 1.95 1.93 9.47
CA ALA A 173 3.16 1.27 8.99
C ALA A 173 3.15 1.21 7.46
N VAL A 174 4.30 0.93 6.85
CA VAL A 174 4.43 0.67 5.42
C VAL A 174 5.07 -0.68 5.19
N ILE A 175 4.64 -1.38 4.16
CA ILE A 175 5.16 -2.70 3.81
C ILE A 175 6.20 -2.57 2.70
N ASP A 176 7.30 -3.31 2.81
CA ASP A 176 8.24 -3.41 1.72
C ASP A 176 7.62 -4.20 0.57
N LYS A 177 7.54 -3.57 -0.59
CA LYS A 177 6.89 -4.12 -1.79
C LYS A 177 7.52 -5.43 -2.25
N ALA A 178 8.85 -5.53 -2.19
CA ALA A 178 9.56 -6.71 -2.67
C ALA A 178 9.13 -7.97 -1.90
N VAL A 179 8.88 -7.84 -0.61
CA VAL A 179 8.44 -8.96 0.24
C VAL A 179 6.98 -9.33 -0.04
N SER A 180 6.07 -8.33 -0.17
CA SER A 180 4.65 -8.60 -0.48
C SER A 180 4.47 -9.31 -1.81
N TYR A 181 5.32 -9.02 -2.80
CA TYR A 181 5.23 -9.65 -4.13
C TYR A 181 5.64 -11.12 -4.12
N THR A 182 6.58 -11.50 -3.28
CA THR A 182 6.93 -12.93 -3.09
C THR A 182 5.77 -13.71 -2.48
N HIS A 183 5.01 -13.13 -1.57
CA HIS A 183 3.82 -13.76 -0.98
C HIS A 183 2.66 -13.91 -1.98
N LEU A 184 2.42 -12.92 -2.84
CA LEU A 184 1.44 -13.08 -3.93
C LEU A 184 1.83 -14.26 -4.84
N ARG A 185 3.11 -14.37 -5.19
CA ARG A 185 3.63 -15.44 -6.06
C ARG A 185 3.56 -16.82 -5.39
N ALA A 186 3.78 -16.93 -4.08
CA ALA A 186 3.69 -18.20 -3.35
C ALA A 186 2.26 -18.78 -3.37
N HIS A 187 1.23 -17.93 -3.37
CA HIS A 187 -0.16 -18.38 -3.53
C HIS A 187 -0.49 -18.91 -4.93
N GLU A 188 0.34 -18.62 -5.95
CA GLU A 188 0.19 -19.16 -7.30
C GLU A 188 0.75 -20.58 -7.44
N THR A 189 1.71 -20.98 -6.61
CA THR A 189 2.46 -22.25 -6.75
C THR A 189 1.92 -23.39 -5.90
N GLY A 190 0.88 -23.19 -5.11
CA GLY A 190 0.15 -24.30 -4.44
C GLY A 190 1.00 -25.09 -3.45
N ALA A 191 1.86 -24.44 -2.66
CA ALA A 191 2.52 -25.03 -1.51
C ALA A 191 1.69 -24.84 -0.24
#